data_7abcf5c5742ea8699f6d51cb185abbbe
#
_entry.id   7abcf5c5742ea8699f6d51cb185abbbe
#
_cell.length_a   1.000
_cell.length_b   1.000
_cell.length_c   1.000
_cell.angle_alpha   90.00
_cell.angle_beta   90.00
_cell.angle_gamma   90.00
#
_symmetry.space_group_name_H-M   'P 1'
#
loop_
_entity.id
_entity.type
_entity.pdbx_description
1 polymer ?
#
loop_
_entity_poly.entity_id
_entity_poly.type
_entity_poly.pdbx_seq_one_letter_code
_entity_poly.pdbx_strand_id
1 'polypeptide(L)'
;YLFEMPADDPVFGAWVQLLDVPEDNFSDSCQKLLQQMLQENGDLTKLPAEHLLSSQTPKWNPRVLEAIEKAAPKTMLDVADAYGKLFAEVHQQWLQTLLQASGEAVSAETVIPDQDGRHLQANSGVLQQLRRHLYQPDTPTAMPLVDAVKLLNRTVRDNLSGRKGAIHNLHLNSPGSPPRAMVLNESDQPQPGFIFRRGSPIDRGETVPAAFLSILTGPERRVFEDGKRRLGLAQSLTAANNPLTRRVIVNWVWKNHFGSGLVRTPDDFGTRGSPPANPDLLDYLAEVFAQDGWSLKNLHRRILLSDTWRQSAREDLESRTADSMNELFWRMPRVRLDLEAMRDSMLAVSGELDRTMGGRPFEFLATPVVPRRSIYAFINRDIISPLSSTFDAANPNACTAKRPETTVPQQTLFALNSDFIQDRATAFAALAKTNAPDSSEQRVVWMYRRALTRDPGADELHNVLKFVHSTDTNAASEGDPWQQLAHVLLASNEFVFPD
;
A
#
# COMPACT_ATOMS: atom_id res chain seq x y z
N TYR A 1 42.21 3.17 -2.03
CA TYR A 1 40.87 2.64 -2.36
C TYR A 1 40.68 2.43 -3.86
N LEU A 2 41.06 3.37 -4.72
CA LEU A 2 40.97 3.23 -6.20
C LEU A 2 41.93 2.18 -6.78
N PHE A 3 42.98 1.83 -6.09
CA PHE A 3 43.95 0.83 -6.53
C PHE A 3 43.67 -0.60 -6.09
N GLU A 4 42.70 -0.81 -5.20
CA GLU A 4 42.23 -2.13 -4.74
C GLU A 4 40.93 -2.57 -5.42
N MET A 5 40.38 -1.73 -6.30
CA MET A 5 39.15 -2.07 -7.02
C MET A 5 39.44 -2.89 -8.27
N PRO A 6 38.64 -3.93 -8.56
CA PRO A 6 38.73 -4.69 -9.81
C PRO A 6 38.56 -3.79 -11.05
N ALA A 7 39.26 -4.09 -12.13
CA ALA A 7 39.20 -3.30 -13.36
C ALA A 7 37.82 -3.27 -14.03
N ASP A 8 36.94 -4.18 -13.66
CA ASP A 8 35.56 -4.30 -14.11
C ASP A 8 34.55 -3.63 -13.15
N ASP A 9 35.01 -2.97 -12.09
CA ASP A 9 34.14 -2.20 -11.22
C ASP A 9 33.55 -0.98 -11.97
N PRO A 10 32.22 -0.80 -11.98
CA PRO A 10 31.57 0.27 -12.73
C PRO A 10 32.00 1.68 -12.29
N VAL A 11 32.46 1.86 -11.05
CA VAL A 11 33.00 3.14 -10.53
C VAL A 11 34.38 3.39 -11.09
N PHE A 12 35.24 2.39 -11.08
CA PHE A 12 36.58 2.49 -11.65
C PHE A 12 36.52 2.71 -13.16
N GLY A 13 35.68 1.97 -13.88
CA GLY A 13 35.45 2.15 -15.31
C GLY A 13 34.98 3.55 -15.68
N ALA A 14 34.11 4.16 -14.90
CA ALA A 14 33.63 5.54 -15.11
C ALA A 14 34.77 6.57 -14.90
N TRP A 15 35.65 6.39 -13.92
CA TRP A 15 36.83 7.25 -13.73
C TRP A 15 37.87 7.08 -14.85
N VAL A 16 38.10 5.85 -15.32
CA VAL A 16 38.99 5.57 -16.47
C VAL A 16 38.44 6.23 -17.72
N GLN A 17 37.14 6.14 -17.99
CA GLN A 17 36.52 6.80 -19.13
C GLN A 17 36.59 8.34 -19.05
N LEU A 18 36.41 8.92 -17.86
CA LEU A 18 36.60 10.38 -17.69
C LEU A 18 38.04 10.82 -17.99
N LEU A 19 39.01 10.02 -17.58
CA LEU A 19 40.41 10.30 -17.81
C LEU A 19 40.84 10.09 -19.28
N ASP A 20 40.00 9.42 -20.07
CA ASP A 20 40.26 9.03 -21.47
C ASP A 20 39.56 9.96 -22.51
N VAL A 21 38.87 11.02 -22.08
CA VAL A 21 38.19 11.98 -22.99
C VAL A 21 39.18 12.97 -23.56
N PRO A 22 39.46 12.99 -24.88
CA PRO A 22 40.58 13.74 -25.47
C PRO A 22 40.38 15.26 -25.53
N GLU A 23 39.16 15.76 -25.34
CA GLU A 23 38.86 17.18 -25.57
C GLU A 23 38.87 18.05 -24.30
N ASP A 24 39.03 17.45 -23.13
CA ASP A 24 39.05 18.17 -21.87
C ASP A 24 40.50 18.28 -21.34
N ASN A 25 41.05 19.52 -21.32
CA ASN A 25 42.39 19.81 -20.81
C ASN A 25 42.63 19.32 -19.38
N PHE A 26 41.60 18.91 -18.67
CA PHE A 26 41.63 18.26 -17.38
C PHE A 26 42.10 16.80 -17.48
N SER A 27 41.70 16.07 -18.51
CA SER A 27 41.96 14.64 -18.67
C SER A 27 43.39 14.32 -19.14
N ASP A 28 43.88 15.14 -20.09
CA ASP A 28 45.16 14.84 -20.77
C ASP A 28 46.37 14.90 -19.81
N SER A 29 46.31 15.78 -18.85
CA SER A 29 47.36 15.93 -17.86
C SER A 29 47.25 14.90 -16.74
N CYS A 30 46.04 14.53 -16.33
CA CYS A 30 45.80 13.42 -15.39
C CYS A 30 46.18 12.07 -15.97
N GLN A 31 45.90 11.83 -17.28
CA GLN A 31 46.34 10.61 -17.97
C GLN A 31 47.86 10.47 -18.02
N LYS A 32 48.55 11.52 -18.40
CA LYS A 32 50.03 11.50 -18.42
C LYS A 32 50.61 11.27 -17.04
N LEU A 33 50.01 11.87 -16.03
CA LEU A 33 50.40 11.68 -14.63
C LEU A 33 50.15 10.24 -14.19
N LEU A 34 48.97 9.68 -14.52
CA LEU A 34 48.59 8.32 -14.19
C LEU A 34 49.46 7.28 -14.90
N GLN A 35 49.77 7.49 -16.19
CA GLN A 35 50.67 6.62 -16.95
C GLN A 35 52.13 6.65 -16.38
N GLN A 36 52.62 7.80 -16.02
CA GLN A 36 53.93 7.93 -15.38
C GLN A 36 53.96 7.29 -13.99
N MET A 37 52.89 7.43 -13.20
CA MET A 37 52.78 6.79 -11.89
C MET A 37 52.68 5.26 -11.97
N LEU A 38 51.98 4.72 -12.96
CA LEU A 38 51.96 3.27 -13.20
C LEU A 38 53.35 2.74 -13.56
N GLN A 39 54.19 3.55 -14.23
CA GLN A 39 55.56 3.19 -14.55
C GLN A 39 56.49 3.29 -13.32
N GLU A 40 56.23 4.19 -12.36
CA GLU A 40 57.06 4.48 -11.17
C GLU A 40 56.53 3.82 -9.89
N ASN A 41 55.67 2.80 -9.99
CA ASN A 41 55.07 2.12 -8.83
C ASN A 41 54.36 3.03 -7.81
N GLY A 42 53.77 4.13 -8.26
CA GLY A 42 52.92 5.00 -7.43
C GLY A 42 53.67 6.05 -6.59
N ASP A 43 54.99 6.24 -6.75
CA ASP A 43 55.76 7.16 -6.00
C ASP A 43 55.99 8.51 -6.73
N LEU A 44 55.22 9.53 -6.37
CA LEU A 44 55.26 10.88 -6.97
C LEU A 44 56.58 11.64 -6.68
N THR A 45 57.37 11.23 -5.70
CA THR A 45 58.61 11.91 -5.36
C THR A 45 59.71 11.70 -6.42
N LYS A 46 59.51 10.73 -7.33
CA LYS A 46 60.39 10.42 -8.44
C LYS A 46 60.05 11.15 -9.73
N LEU A 47 58.94 11.86 -9.77
CA LEU A 47 58.53 12.65 -10.93
C LEU A 47 59.28 13.99 -10.90
N PRO A 48 59.92 14.40 -12.02
CA PRO A 48 60.53 15.74 -12.12
C PRO A 48 59.43 16.82 -11.93
N ALA A 49 59.70 17.81 -11.07
CA ALA A 49 58.77 18.92 -10.81
C ALA A 49 58.38 19.69 -12.10
N GLU A 50 59.23 19.65 -13.12
CA GLU A 50 58.97 20.24 -14.43
C GLU A 50 57.80 19.60 -15.19
N HIS A 51 57.44 18.34 -14.96
CA HIS A 51 56.31 17.68 -15.59
C HIS A 51 54.96 18.00 -14.93
N LEU A 52 54.97 18.44 -13.69
CA LEU A 52 53.77 18.88 -12.98
C LEU A 52 53.37 20.31 -13.35
N LEU A 53 54.32 21.13 -13.91
CA LEU A 53 54.15 22.57 -14.12
C LEU A 53 54.63 23.05 -15.50
N SER A 54 54.77 22.18 -16.54
CA SER A 54 55.27 22.62 -17.84
C SER A 54 54.33 23.61 -18.52
N SER A 55 54.86 24.82 -18.76
CA SER A 55 54.18 26.01 -19.27
C SER A 55 53.80 26.00 -20.75
N GLN A 56 53.89 24.86 -21.44
CA GLN A 56 53.63 24.74 -22.89
C GLN A 56 52.40 23.92 -23.29
N THR A 57 51.55 23.52 -22.39
CA THR A 57 50.37 22.77 -22.68
C THR A 57 49.09 23.47 -22.19
N PRO A 58 47.90 23.10 -22.77
CA PRO A 58 46.70 23.90 -22.70
C PRO A 58 46.26 24.19 -21.26
N LYS A 59 45.76 25.35 -21.10
CA LYS A 59 45.27 26.04 -19.90
C LYS A 59 44.59 25.11 -18.88
N TRP A 60 45.35 24.67 -17.91
CA TRP A 60 44.77 24.01 -16.73
C TRP A 60 43.80 24.93 -16.01
N ASN A 61 42.80 24.31 -15.39
CA ASN A 61 41.88 25.06 -14.56
C ASN A 61 42.67 25.68 -13.38
N PRO A 62 42.72 27.03 -13.23
CA PRO A 62 43.54 27.68 -12.23
C PRO A 62 43.23 27.30 -10.79
N ARG A 63 41.97 26.91 -10.48
CA ARG A 63 41.58 26.40 -9.18
C ARG A 63 42.17 25.04 -8.86
N VAL A 64 42.29 24.19 -9.88
CA VAL A 64 42.95 22.88 -9.74
C VAL A 64 44.43 23.06 -9.47
N LEU A 65 45.12 23.95 -10.22
CA LEU A 65 46.53 24.25 -9.97
C LEU A 65 46.74 24.75 -8.57
N GLU A 66 45.99 25.75 -8.13
CA GLU A 66 46.06 26.29 -6.78
C GLU A 66 45.87 25.22 -5.69
N ALA A 67 44.89 24.31 -5.88
CA ALA A 67 44.60 23.24 -4.94
C ALA A 67 45.72 22.20 -4.88
N ILE A 68 46.32 21.83 -6.02
CA ILE A 68 47.47 20.91 -6.10
C ILE A 68 48.73 21.53 -5.52
N GLU A 69 49.03 22.77 -5.89
CA GLU A 69 50.19 23.49 -5.35
C GLU A 69 50.11 23.62 -3.81
N LYS A 70 48.95 23.98 -3.30
CA LYS A 70 48.72 24.10 -1.86
C LYS A 70 48.79 22.77 -1.12
N ALA A 71 48.36 21.68 -1.73
CA ALA A 71 48.36 20.34 -1.13
C ALA A 71 49.77 19.72 -1.15
N ALA A 72 50.64 20.09 -2.11
CA ALA A 72 51.97 19.51 -2.33
C ALA A 72 51.96 17.97 -2.23
N PRO A 73 51.14 17.28 -3.06
CA PRO A 73 50.83 15.86 -2.90
C PRO A 73 52.09 15.02 -3.15
N LYS A 74 52.28 13.98 -2.33
CA LYS A 74 53.37 12.99 -2.47
C LYS A 74 52.85 11.65 -2.98
N THR A 75 51.57 11.38 -2.85
CA THR A 75 50.90 10.15 -3.29
C THR A 75 49.62 10.50 -4.06
N MET A 76 49.11 9.51 -4.83
CA MET A 76 47.80 9.69 -5.50
C MET A 76 46.63 9.88 -4.53
N LEU A 77 46.74 9.37 -3.31
CA LEU A 77 45.76 9.64 -2.28
C LEU A 77 45.73 11.12 -1.89
N ASP A 78 46.90 11.75 -1.79
CA ASP A 78 47.02 13.21 -1.51
C ASP A 78 46.42 14.04 -2.66
N VAL A 79 46.56 13.57 -3.92
CA VAL A 79 45.92 14.17 -5.09
C VAL A 79 44.42 14.05 -5.01
N ALA A 80 43.95 12.85 -4.71
CA ALA A 80 42.49 12.59 -4.56
C ALA A 80 41.87 13.44 -3.44
N ASP A 81 42.58 13.59 -2.32
CA ASP A 81 42.14 14.45 -1.22
C ASP A 81 42.12 15.93 -1.60
N ALA A 82 43.09 16.40 -2.37
CA ALA A 82 43.12 17.79 -2.86
C ALA A 82 41.91 18.08 -3.79
N TYR A 83 41.65 17.19 -4.73
CA TYR A 83 40.47 17.27 -5.58
C TYR A 83 39.16 17.15 -4.79
N GLY A 84 39.08 16.24 -3.84
CA GLY A 84 37.90 16.09 -2.97
C GLY A 84 37.54 17.36 -2.22
N LYS A 85 38.57 18.04 -1.66
CA LYS A 85 38.39 19.34 -0.99
C LYS A 85 37.95 20.43 -1.96
N LEU A 86 38.61 20.52 -3.13
CA LEU A 86 38.22 21.48 -4.18
C LEU A 86 36.79 21.32 -4.64
N PHE A 87 36.37 20.09 -4.93
CA PHE A 87 34.97 19.80 -5.35
C PHE A 87 33.97 20.05 -4.21
N ALA A 88 34.35 19.80 -2.95
CA ALA A 88 33.49 20.13 -1.82
C ALA A 88 33.27 21.64 -1.68
N GLU A 89 34.36 22.45 -1.86
CA GLU A 89 34.24 23.90 -1.87
C GLU A 89 33.37 24.43 -3.01
N VAL A 90 33.56 23.92 -4.23
CA VAL A 90 32.73 24.28 -5.40
C VAL A 90 31.27 23.92 -5.19
N HIS A 91 31.01 22.75 -4.59
CA HIS A 91 29.66 22.32 -4.24
C HIS A 91 29.01 23.24 -3.20
N GLN A 92 29.72 23.59 -2.13
CA GLN A 92 29.21 24.51 -1.11
C GLN A 92 28.93 25.89 -1.65
N GLN A 93 29.80 26.45 -2.48
CA GLN A 93 29.58 27.72 -3.15
C GLN A 93 28.33 27.68 -4.05
N TRP A 94 28.16 26.60 -4.78
CA TRP A 94 26.97 26.38 -5.60
C TRP A 94 25.69 26.32 -4.77
N LEU A 95 25.67 25.59 -3.67
CA LEU A 95 24.53 25.54 -2.75
C LEU A 95 24.21 26.90 -2.15
N GLN A 96 25.21 27.69 -1.77
CA GLN A 96 24.99 29.05 -1.27
C GLN A 96 24.36 29.95 -2.36
N THR A 97 24.83 29.85 -3.60
CA THR A 97 24.26 30.59 -4.73
C THR A 97 22.81 30.19 -4.99
N LEU A 98 22.49 28.88 -4.90
CA LEU A 98 21.11 28.39 -5.04
C LEU A 98 20.18 28.90 -3.93
N LEU A 99 20.68 28.94 -2.69
CA LEU A 99 19.90 29.45 -1.55
C LEU A 99 19.63 30.96 -1.63
N GLN A 100 20.51 31.70 -2.31
CA GLN A 100 20.36 33.13 -2.51
C GLN A 100 19.47 33.47 -3.73
N ALA A 101 19.36 32.57 -4.68
CA ALA A 101 18.47 32.71 -5.85
C ALA A 101 17.02 32.47 -5.41
N SER A 102 16.30 33.52 -5.07
CA SER A 102 14.91 33.46 -4.61
C SER A 102 13.94 33.19 -5.76
N GLY A 103 13.24 32.05 -5.71
CA GLY A 103 11.89 31.92 -6.24
C GLY A 103 11.68 31.34 -7.64
N GLU A 104 12.68 31.15 -8.49
CA GLU A 104 12.53 30.45 -9.77
C GLU A 104 13.06 29.01 -9.68
N ALA A 105 12.40 28.10 -10.40
CA ALA A 105 12.83 26.70 -10.46
C ALA A 105 14.22 26.60 -11.09
N VAL A 106 15.23 26.40 -10.27
CA VAL A 106 16.63 26.30 -10.72
C VAL A 106 16.92 24.84 -11.01
N SER A 107 17.17 24.52 -12.28
CA SER A 107 17.69 23.20 -12.69
C SER A 107 19.22 23.17 -12.58
N ALA A 108 19.84 21.99 -12.55
CA ALA A 108 21.29 21.82 -12.58
C ALA A 108 21.94 22.46 -13.83
N GLU A 109 21.16 22.70 -14.87
CA GLU A 109 21.57 23.34 -16.13
C GLU A 109 21.40 24.86 -16.12
N THR A 110 20.74 25.42 -15.09
CA THR A 110 20.52 26.87 -15.02
C THR A 110 21.85 27.57 -14.77
N VAL A 111 22.27 28.37 -15.71
CA VAL A 111 23.43 29.24 -15.56
C VAL A 111 23.04 30.37 -14.61
N ILE A 112 23.44 30.25 -13.33
CA ILE A 112 23.30 31.34 -12.38
C ILE A 112 24.50 32.27 -12.58
N PRO A 113 24.28 33.57 -12.84
CA PRO A 113 25.37 34.55 -12.96
C PRO A 113 26.21 34.55 -11.67
N ASP A 114 27.52 34.61 -11.79
CA ASP A 114 28.37 34.89 -10.64
C ASP A 114 27.95 36.23 -10.00
N GLN A 115 28.13 36.34 -8.67
CA GLN A 115 27.63 37.45 -7.85
C GLN A 115 27.95 38.88 -8.38
N ASP A 116 28.88 39.01 -9.30
CA ASP A 116 29.29 40.31 -9.88
C ASP A 116 28.56 40.70 -11.17
N GLY A 117 27.56 39.94 -11.63
CA GLY A 117 26.73 40.23 -12.83
C GLY A 117 27.53 40.27 -14.13
N ARG A 118 28.76 39.81 -14.16
CA ARG A 118 29.66 39.86 -15.33
C ARG A 118 29.68 38.53 -16.06
N HIS A 119 28.84 38.37 -17.04
CA HIS A 119 28.64 37.14 -17.84
C HIS A 119 29.87 36.65 -18.63
N LEU A 120 31.00 37.32 -18.60
CA LEU A 120 32.14 37.08 -19.51
C LEU A 120 33.54 37.22 -18.89
N GLN A 121 33.73 37.08 -17.59
CA GLN A 121 35.07 37.05 -17.05
C GLN A 121 35.59 35.61 -16.97
N ALA A 122 36.93 35.45 -17.17
CA ALA A 122 37.64 34.18 -17.23
C ALA A 122 37.44 33.24 -16.02
N ASN A 123 36.94 33.75 -14.90
CA ASN A 123 36.66 32.98 -13.69
C ASN A 123 35.30 32.23 -13.71
N SER A 124 34.32 32.69 -14.47
CA SER A 124 33.01 32.00 -14.55
C SER A 124 33.12 30.65 -15.29
N GLY A 125 33.95 30.60 -16.31
CA GLY A 125 34.26 29.37 -17.05
C GLY A 125 34.98 28.33 -16.17
N VAL A 126 35.80 28.77 -15.24
CA VAL A 126 36.57 27.90 -14.33
C VAL A 126 35.71 27.14 -13.35
N LEU A 127 34.80 27.84 -12.67
CA LEU A 127 33.83 27.17 -11.74
C LEU A 127 32.79 26.37 -12.48
N GLN A 128 32.34 26.83 -13.66
CA GLN A 128 31.40 26.10 -14.47
C GLN A 128 31.99 24.78 -14.97
N GLN A 129 33.25 24.75 -15.37
CA GLN A 129 33.94 23.52 -15.76
C GLN A 129 33.99 22.51 -14.59
N LEU A 130 34.35 22.95 -13.38
CA LEU A 130 34.36 22.08 -12.20
C LEU A 130 32.95 21.61 -11.80
N ARG A 131 31.93 22.49 -11.89
CA ARG A 131 30.54 22.13 -11.64
C ARG A 131 30.02 21.11 -12.66
N ARG A 132 30.45 21.22 -13.91
CA ARG A 132 30.11 20.25 -14.96
C ARG A 132 30.51 18.84 -14.56
N HIS A 133 31.71 18.65 -14.02
CA HIS A 133 32.18 17.35 -13.52
C HIS A 133 31.42 16.85 -12.29
N LEU A 134 30.74 17.71 -11.53
CA LEU A 134 29.94 17.29 -10.37
C LEU A 134 28.50 16.89 -10.73
N TYR A 135 27.91 17.47 -11.76
CA TYR A 135 26.46 17.42 -11.94
C TYR A 135 25.98 16.90 -13.30
N GLN A 136 26.87 16.69 -14.27
CA GLN A 136 26.46 16.14 -15.56
C GLN A 136 26.20 14.62 -15.48
N PRO A 137 25.24 14.10 -16.29
CA PRO A 137 24.88 12.68 -16.27
C PRO A 137 26.03 11.72 -16.61
N ASP A 138 26.98 12.19 -17.44
CA ASP A 138 28.09 11.38 -17.98
C ASP A 138 29.37 11.50 -17.14
N THR A 139 29.28 11.99 -15.94
CA THR A 139 30.45 12.14 -15.04
C THR A 139 30.50 11.00 -14.00
N PRO A 140 31.70 10.65 -13.50
CA PRO A 140 31.85 9.63 -12.46
C PRO A 140 31.10 9.92 -11.16
N THR A 141 30.80 11.19 -10.89
CA THR A 141 29.99 11.62 -9.74
C THR A 141 28.49 11.38 -9.95
N ALA A 142 28.04 11.20 -11.20
CA ALA A 142 26.67 10.86 -11.55
C ALA A 142 26.34 9.38 -11.36
N MET A 143 26.98 8.73 -10.41
CA MET A 143 26.73 7.33 -10.07
C MET A 143 25.26 7.12 -9.67
N PRO A 144 24.62 6.04 -10.15
CA PRO A 144 23.27 5.67 -9.70
C PRO A 144 23.22 5.62 -8.17
N LEU A 145 22.17 6.20 -7.58
CA LEU A 145 22.04 6.28 -6.12
C LEU A 145 22.15 4.91 -5.42
N VAL A 146 21.72 3.86 -6.08
CA VAL A 146 21.81 2.46 -5.59
C VAL A 146 23.27 2.03 -5.40
N ASP A 147 24.15 2.44 -6.30
CA ASP A 147 25.58 2.09 -6.24
C ASP A 147 26.34 3.05 -5.31
N ALA A 148 25.99 4.34 -5.35
CA ALA A 148 26.55 5.32 -4.42
C ALA A 148 26.31 4.95 -2.94
N VAL A 149 25.13 4.43 -2.61
CA VAL A 149 24.79 3.98 -1.25
C VAL A 149 25.64 2.81 -0.79
N LYS A 150 26.09 1.94 -1.70
CA LYS A 150 26.97 0.79 -1.36
C LYS A 150 28.36 1.25 -0.89
N LEU A 151 28.85 2.37 -1.42
CA LEU A 151 30.16 2.94 -1.06
C LEU A 151 30.15 3.69 0.27
N LEU A 152 29.00 4.05 0.81
CA LEU A 152 28.87 4.75 2.07
C LEU A 152 29.16 3.81 3.25
N ASN A 153 29.90 4.27 4.25
CA ASN A 153 30.04 3.54 5.49
C ASN A 153 28.68 3.42 6.22
N ARG A 154 28.61 2.48 7.16
CA ARG A 154 27.36 2.17 7.88
C ARG A 154 26.73 3.39 8.54
N THR A 155 27.54 4.20 9.23
CA THR A 155 27.04 5.39 9.93
C THR A 155 26.38 6.39 8.99
N VAL A 156 26.99 6.64 7.83
CA VAL A 156 26.44 7.56 6.83
C VAL A 156 25.15 6.99 6.21
N ARG A 157 25.10 5.67 5.93
CA ARG A 157 23.90 5.00 5.43
C ARG A 157 22.74 5.09 6.42
N ASP A 158 23.02 4.86 7.70
CA ASP A 158 22.00 4.91 8.75
C ASP A 158 21.46 6.34 8.92
N ASN A 159 22.35 7.35 8.90
CA ASN A 159 21.95 8.76 8.92
C ASN A 159 21.12 9.15 7.68
N LEU A 160 21.53 8.70 6.49
CA LEU A 160 20.78 8.96 5.26
C LEU A 160 19.39 8.30 5.31
N SER A 161 19.31 7.07 5.79
CA SER A 161 18.04 6.35 6.00
C SER A 161 17.15 7.08 7.00
N GLY A 162 17.70 7.53 8.11
CA GLY A 162 16.99 8.32 9.12
C GLY A 162 16.43 9.63 8.56
N ARG A 163 17.22 10.37 7.78
CA ARG A 163 16.76 11.61 7.11
C ARG A 163 15.68 11.34 6.06
N LYS A 164 15.82 10.28 5.25
CA LYS A 164 14.77 9.85 4.31
C LYS A 164 13.49 9.47 5.04
N GLY A 165 13.61 8.75 6.17
CA GLY A 165 12.49 8.42 7.04
C GLY A 165 11.80 9.67 7.61
N ALA A 166 12.55 10.67 8.05
CA ALA A 166 12.00 11.93 8.54
C ALA A 166 11.24 12.71 7.45
N ILE A 167 11.79 12.79 6.23
CA ILE A 167 11.11 13.41 5.08
C ILE A 167 9.84 12.62 4.73
N HIS A 168 9.91 11.29 4.72
CA HIS A 168 8.76 10.44 4.47
C HIS A 168 7.65 10.67 5.52
N ASN A 169 8.02 10.70 6.80
CA ASN A 169 7.08 10.99 7.89
C ASN A 169 6.47 12.40 7.78
N LEU A 170 7.25 13.39 7.37
CA LEU A 170 6.75 14.73 7.10
C LEU A 170 5.71 14.71 5.97
N HIS A 171 6.00 14.00 4.88
CA HIS A 171 5.08 13.84 3.76
C HIS A 171 3.80 13.08 4.14
N LEU A 172 3.87 12.12 5.06
CA LEU A 172 2.70 11.37 5.53
C LEU A 172 1.86 12.16 6.53
N ASN A 173 2.50 12.87 7.46
CA ASN A 173 1.87 13.41 8.67
C ASN A 173 1.62 14.91 8.63
N SER A 174 2.16 15.65 7.68
CA SER A 174 1.88 17.09 7.53
C SER A 174 0.42 17.31 7.18
N PRO A 175 -0.29 18.24 7.85
CA PRO A 175 -1.67 18.60 7.50
C PRO A 175 -1.86 19.08 6.06
N GLY A 176 -0.82 19.68 5.47
CA GLY A 176 -0.81 20.15 4.09
C GLY A 176 -0.37 19.09 3.06
N SER A 177 -0.11 17.85 3.51
CA SER A 177 0.32 16.80 2.58
C SER A 177 -0.83 16.40 1.64
N PRO A 178 -0.63 16.41 0.32
CA PRO A 178 -1.66 15.98 -0.61
C PRO A 178 -1.98 14.49 -0.39
N PRO A 179 -3.23 14.08 -0.57
CA PRO A 179 -3.60 12.67 -0.55
C PRO A 179 -2.84 11.92 -1.66
N ARG A 180 -2.28 10.77 -1.32
CA ARG A 180 -1.52 9.94 -2.25
C ARG A 180 -2.17 8.57 -2.37
N ALA A 181 -2.23 8.05 -3.59
CA ALA A 181 -2.63 6.67 -3.87
C ALA A 181 -1.42 5.89 -4.37
N MET A 182 -1.33 4.64 -3.95
CA MET A 182 -0.38 3.70 -4.52
C MET A 182 -0.85 3.28 -5.91
N VAL A 183 0.00 3.41 -6.90
CA VAL A 183 -0.28 3.03 -8.29
C VAL A 183 0.72 2.00 -8.77
N LEU A 184 0.29 1.17 -9.72
CA LEU A 184 1.14 0.24 -10.42
C LEU A 184 1.46 0.83 -11.80
N ASN A 185 2.74 1.09 -12.03
CA ASN A 185 3.25 1.42 -13.36
C ASN A 185 3.82 0.18 -14.02
N GLU A 186 3.76 0.11 -15.33
CA GLU A 186 4.50 -0.91 -16.07
C GLU A 186 5.98 -0.56 -16.08
N SER A 187 6.82 -1.59 -16.10
CA SER A 187 8.26 -1.41 -16.24
C SER A 187 8.59 -1.01 -17.68
N ASP A 188 9.50 -0.05 -17.85
CA ASP A 188 10.02 0.34 -19.17
C ASP A 188 10.81 -0.81 -19.82
N GLN A 189 11.32 -1.76 -19.00
CA GLN A 189 12.03 -2.96 -19.41
C GLN A 189 11.36 -4.19 -18.80
N PRO A 190 10.21 -4.64 -19.36
CA PRO A 190 9.51 -5.79 -18.84
C PRO A 190 10.30 -7.07 -19.03
N GLN A 191 10.53 -7.81 -17.96
CA GLN A 191 11.22 -9.09 -18.02
C GLN A 191 10.37 -10.12 -18.77
N PRO A 192 10.97 -11.01 -19.59
CA PRO A 192 10.26 -12.10 -20.24
C PRO A 192 9.76 -13.11 -19.20
N GLY A 193 8.58 -13.66 -19.43
CA GLY A 193 8.07 -14.81 -18.68
C GLY A 193 8.74 -16.10 -19.10
N PHE A 194 8.87 -17.06 -18.18
CA PHE A 194 9.44 -18.38 -18.45
C PHE A 194 8.57 -19.47 -17.85
N ILE A 195 8.56 -20.64 -18.48
CA ILE A 195 8.05 -21.86 -17.86
C ILE A 195 9.08 -22.32 -16.84
N PHE A 196 8.70 -22.49 -15.59
CA PHE A 196 9.60 -23.04 -14.58
C PHE A 196 9.61 -24.57 -14.67
N ARG A 197 10.78 -25.17 -14.95
CA ARG A 197 10.92 -26.62 -14.98
C ARG A 197 10.74 -27.16 -13.56
N ARG A 198 9.83 -28.12 -13.41
CA ARG A 198 9.45 -28.69 -12.09
C ARG A 198 9.08 -27.64 -11.03
N GLY A 199 8.59 -26.47 -11.44
CA GLY A 199 8.22 -25.38 -10.55
C GLY A 199 9.39 -24.61 -9.93
N SER A 200 10.64 -24.87 -10.32
CA SER A 200 11.82 -24.17 -9.79
C SER A 200 12.03 -22.82 -10.48
N PRO A 201 12.02 -21.68 -9.75
CA PRO A 201 12.29 -20.36 -10.34
C PRO A 201 13.68 -20.18 -10.91
N ILE A 202 14.63 -21.03 -10.48
CA ILE A 202 16.03 -21.02 -10.91
C ILE A 202 16.18 -21.80 -12.23
N ASP A 203 15.42 -22.90 -12.40
CA ASP A 203 15.45 -23.71 -13.62
C ASP A 203 14.41 -23.20 -14.61
N ARG A 204 14.82 -22.26 -15.46
CA ARG A 204 13.97 -21.60 -16.45
C ARG A 204 13.94 -22.41 -17.74
N GLY A 205 12.73 -22.73 -18.19
CA GLY A 205 12.48 -23.37 -19.50
C GLY A 205 12.25 -22.34 -20.61
N GLU A 206 11.30 -22.64 -21.49
CA GLU A 206 10.97 -21.80 -22.64
C GLU A 206 10.40 -20.44 -22.21
N THR A 207 10.70 -19.42 -23.01
CA THR A 207 10.10 -18.09 -22.85
C THR A 207 8.64 -18.12 -23.27
N VAL A 208 7.79 -17.52 -22.45
CA VAL A 208 6.35 -17.44 -22.71
C VAL A 208 5.97 -15.97 -22.98
N PRO A 209 5.30 -15.69 -24.09
CA PRO A 209 4.82 -14.34 -24.37
C PRO A 209 3.73 -13.93 -23.38
N ALA A 210 3.68 -12.65 -23.04
CA ALA A 210 2.60 -12.09 -22.25
C ALA A 210 1.31 -12.09 -23.07
N ALA A 211 0.43 -13.05 -22.81
CA ALA A 211 -0.83 -13.25 -23.54
C ALA A 211 -1.91 -13.79 -22.62
N PHE A 212 -3.16 -13.70 -23.04
CA PHE A 212 -4.26 -14.30 -22.29
C PHE A 212 -4.32 -15.83 -22.44
N LEU A 213 -5.16 -16.48 -21.63
CA LEU A 213 -5.26 -17.94 -21.58
C LEU A 213 -5.76 -18.52 -22.90
N SER A 214 -5.04 -19.47 -23.49
CA SER A 214 -5.42 -20.11 -24.76
C SER A 214 -6.76 -20.84 -24.71
N ILE A 215 -7.14 -21.38 -23.56
CA ILE A 215 -8.44 -22.03 -23.37
C ILE A 215 -9.62 -21.09 -23.59
N LEU A 216 -9.44 -19.78 -23.39
CA LEU A 216 -10.48 -18.76 -23.56
C LEU A 216 -10.37 -18.01 -24.90
N THR A 217 -9.18 -17.99 -25.52
CA THR A 217 -8.92 -17.22 -26.74
C THR A 217 -8.69 -18.10 -27.97
N GLY A 218 -8.60 -19.41 -27.79
CA GLY A 218 -8.22 -20.33 -28.87
C GLY A 218 -6.70 -20.41 -29.07
N PRO A 219 -6.25 -21.14 -30.12
CA PRO A 219 -4.83 -21.37 -30.37
C PRO A 219 -4.05 -20.09 -30.75
N GLU A 220 -4.71 -19.14 -31.40
CA GLU A 220 -4.14 -17.86 -31.75
C GLU A 220 -4.20 -16.88 -30.60
N ARG A 221 -3.19 -16.93 -29.72
CA ARG A 221 -3.10 -16.02 -28.60
C ARG A 221 -2.72 -14.63 -29.09
N ARG A 222 -3.52 -13.63 -28.76
CA ARG A 222 -3.12 -12.25 -28.90
C ARG A 222 -2.07 -11.93 -27.84
N VAL A 223 -0.84 -11.66 -28.25
CA VAL A 223 0.23 -11.18 -27.39
C VAL A 223 -0.07 -9.74 -26.98
N PHE A 224 0.13 -9.44 -25.71
CA PHE A 224 -0.05 -8.08 -25.20
C PHE A 224 1.10 -7.18 -25.66
N GLU A 225 0.76 -5.96 -26.02
CA GLU A 225 1.72 -4.93 -26.42
C GLU A 225 2.57 -4.50 -25.22
N ASP A 226 3.88 -4.36 -25.41
CA ASP A 226 4.80 -3.87 -24.38
C ASP A 226 4.42 -2.43 -23.97
N GLY A 227 4.53 -2.14 -22.68
CA GLY A 227 4.04 -0.88 -22.09
C GLY A 227 2.51 -0.81 -21.93
N LYS A 228 1.75 -1.81 -22.42
CA LYS A 228 0.29 -1.92 -22.28
C LYS A 228 -0.17 -3.32 -21.86
N ARG A 229 0.72 -4.14 -21.30
CA ARG A 229 0.40 -5.52 -20.92
C ARG A 229 -0.75 -5.61 -19.91
N ARG A 230 -0.76 -4.71 -18.92
CA ARG A 230 -1.85 -4.62 -17.93
C ARG A 230 -3.18 -4.23 -18.55
N LEU A 231 -3.17 -3.27 -19.47
CA LEU A 231 -4.36 -2.88 -20.21
C LEU A 231 -4.88 -4.04 -21.08
N GLY A 232 -3.98 -4.76 -21.78
CA GLY A 232 -4.32 -5.95 -22.56
C GLY A 232 -4.96 -7.05 -21.71
N LEU A 233 -4.42 -7.29 -20.50
CA LEU A 233 -5.00 -8.23 -19.54
C LEU A 233 -6.40 -7.76 -19.09
N ALA A 234 -6.56 -6.49 -18.71
CA ALA A 234 -7.85 -5.94 -18.28
C ALA A 234 -8.91 -6.07 -19.39
N GLN A 235 -8.56 -5.74 -20.62
CA GLN A 235 -9.44 -5.88 -21.79
C GLN A 235 -9.85 -7.34 -22.03
N SER A 236 -8.92 -8.28 -21.84
CA SER A 236 -9.22 -9.71 -21.99
C SER A 236 -10.11 -10.25 -20.88
N LEU A 237 -9.91 -9.79 -19.65
CA LEU A 237 -10.76 -10.15 -18.51
C LEU A 237 -12.20 -9.65 -18.67
N THR A 238 -12.38 -8.44 -19.21
CA THR A 238 -13.70 -7.81 -19.38
C THR A 238 -14.31 -8.02 -20.77
N ALA A 239 -13.66 -8.80 -21.63
CA ALA A 239 -14.16 -9.08 -22.98
C ALA A 239 -15.54 -9.76 -22.95
N ALA A 240 -16.39 -9.39 -23.90
CA ALA A 240 -17.75 -9.93 -23.98
C ALA A 240 -17.81 -11.45 -24.17
N ASN A 241 -16.79 -12.02 -24.79
CA ASN A 241 -16.65 -13.47 -25.00
C ASN A 241 -15.99 -14.21 -23.82
N ASN A 242 -15.58 -13.50 -22.75
CA ASN A 242 -15.07 -14.13 -21.53
C ASN A 242 -16.25 -14.54 -20.63
N PRO A 243 -16.56 -15.84 -20.50
CA PRO A 243 -17.74 -16.28 -19.75
C PRO A 243 -17.51 -16.27 -18.23
N LEU A 244 -16.24 -16.24 -17.76
CA LEU A 244 -15.90 -16.50 -16.37
C LEU A 244 -16.01 -15.26 -15.50
N THR A 245 -15.48 -14.12 -15.92
CA THR A 245 -15.38 -12.93 -15.06
C THR A 245 -16.73 -12.47 -14.54
N ARG A 246 -17.76 -12.43 -15.41
CA ARG A 246 -19.14 -12.05 -15.03
C ARG A 246 -19.74 -13.01 -14.01
N ARG A 247 -19.62 -14.33 -14.26
CA ARG A 247 -20.13 -15.38 -13.37
C ARG A 247 -19.45 -15.33 -12.00
N VAL A 248 -18.14 -15.13 -11.96
CA VAL A 248 -17.37 -15.03 -10.71
C VAL A 248 -17.83 -13.83 -9.88
N ILE A 249 -17.96 -12.64 -10.49
CA ILE A 249 -18.41 -11.43 -9.79
C ILE A 249 -19.83 -11.60 -9.27
N VAL A 250 -20.75 -12.09 -10.10
CA VAL A 250 -22.14 -12.36 -9.70
C VAL A 250 -22.19 -13.35 -8.54
N ASN A 251 -21.40 -14.42 -8.60
CA ASN A 251 -21.34 -15.42 -7.53
C ASN A 251 -20.80 -14.83 -6.21
N TRP A 252 -19.82 -13.92 -6.27
CA TRP A 252 -19.31 -13.23 -5.08
C TRP A 252 -20.34 -12.28 -4.48
N VAL A 253 -21.06 -11.53 -5.31
CA VAL A 253 -22.15 -10.66 -4.85
C VAL A 253 -23.25 -11.50 -4.23
N TRP A 254 -23.69 -12.58 -4.90
CA TRP A 254 -24.67 -13.52 -4.37
C TRP A 254 -24.26 -14.10 -3.02
N LYS A 255 -23.01 -14.59 -2.93
CA LYS A 255 -22.46 -15.12 -1.69
C LYS A 255 -22.50 -14.10 -0.54
N ASN A 256 -22.21 -12.84 -0.81
CA ASN A 256 -22.26 -11.80 0.22
C ASN A 256 -23.68 -11.51 0.71
N HIS A 257 -24.70 -11.77 -0.11
CA HIS A 257 -26.09 -11.67 0.31
C HIS A 257 -26.59 -12.91 1.05
N PHE A 258 -26.22 -14.09 0.56
CA PHE A 258 -26.81 -15.35 1.03
C PHE A 258 -25.81 -16.24 1.81
N GLY A 259 -24.61 -15.76 2.11
CA GLY A 259 -23.56 -16.52 2.82
C GLY A 259 -22.92 -17.65 1.99
N SER A 260 -23.63 -18.14 0.95
CA SER A 260 -23.14 -19.16 0.03
C SER A 260 -23.35 -18.72 -1.41
N GLY A 261 -22.38 -19.00 -2.28
CA GLY A 261 -22.49 -18.73 -3.71
C GLY A 261 -23.40 -19.75 -4.41
N LEU A 262 -23.91 -19.40 -5.61
CA LEU A 262 -24.51 -20.33 -6.54
C LEU A 262 -23.52 -21.42 -6.94
N VAL A 263 -22.22 -21.05 -7.09
CA VAL A 263 -21.08 -21.96 -7.09
C VAL A 263 -20.47 -21.93 -5.70
N ARG A 264 -20.45 -23.08 -5.02
CA ARG A 264 -20.02 -23.18 -3.62
C ARG A 264 -18.51 -23.05 -3.42
N THR A 265 -17.74 -23.27 -4.48
CA THR A 265 -16.28 -23.04 -4.54
C THR A 265 -15.98 -21.70 -5.22
N PRO A 266 -16.07 -20.55 -4.51
CA PRO A 266 -16.02 -19.22 -5.11
C PRO A 266 -14.64 -18.87 -5.71
N ASP A 267 -13.62 -19.64 -5.40
CA ASP A 267 -12.23 -19.58 -5.88
C ASP A 267 -11.90 -20.64 -6.96
N ASP A 268 -12.81 -21.58 -7.22
CA ASP A 268 -12.62 -22.61 -8.24
C ASP A 268 -13.89 -22.80 -9.08
N PHE A 269 -13.87 -22.23 -10.28
CA PHE A 269 -14.90 -22.43 -11.33
C PHE A 269 -14.45 -23.44 -12.39
N GLY A 270 -13.39 -24.17 -12.09
CA GLY A 270 -12.83 -25.21 -12.96
C GLY A 270 -13.48 -26.59 -12.74
N THR A 271 -12.86 -27.60 -13.34
CA THR A 271 -13.34 -28.98 -13.32
C THR A 271 -13.30 -29.64 -11.94
N ARG A 272 -12.56 -29.08 -10.98
CA ARG A 272 -12.51 -29.54 -9.59
C ARG A 272 -13.43 -28.78 -8.66
N GLY A 273 -13.94 -27.65 -9.13
CA GLY A 273 -14.94 -26.85 -8.39
C GLY A 273 -16.32 -27.52 -8.39
N SER A 274 -17.19 -27.02 -7.50
CA SER A 274 -18.58 -27.44 -7.46
C SER A 274 -19.35 -26.89 -8.67
N PRO A 275 -20.21 -27.66 -9.28
CA PRO A 275 -21.13 -27.11 -10.28
C PRO A 275 -22.09 -26.10 -9.62
N PRO A 276 -22.64 -25.13 -10.37
CA PRO A 276 -23.61 -24.20 -9.83
C PRO A 276 -24.88 -24.92 -9.45
N ALA A 277 -25.47 -24.60 -8.29
CA ALA A 277 -26.74 -25.15 -7.83
C ALA A 277 -27.89 -24.79 -8.78
N ASN A 278 -27.82 -23.59 -9.39
CA ASN A 278 -28.78 -23.16 -10.42
C ASN A 278 -28.01 -22.47 -11.56
N PRO A 279 -27.60 -23.22 -12.61
CA PRO A 279 -26.81 -22.69 -13.71
C PRO A 279 -27.54 -21.60 -14.50
N ASP A 280 -28.86 -21.76 -14.73
CA ASP A 280 -29.66 -20.81 -15.50
C ASP A 280 -29.76 -19.46 -14.80
N LEU A 281 -29.89 -19.45 -13.47
CA LEU A 281 -29.89 -18.23 -12.67
C LEU A 281 -28.53 -17.52 -12.69
N LEU A 282 -27.44 -18.28 -12.57
CA LEU A 282 -26.08 -17.72 -12.63
C LEU A 282 -25.86 -17.07 -13.99
N ASP A 283 -26.20 -17.73 -15.07
CA ASP A 283 -26.05 -17.25 -16.44
C ASP A 283 -26.90 -16.03 -16.72
N TYR A 284 -28.15 -16.06 -16.30
CA TYR A 284 -29.06 -14.91 -16.40
C TYR A 284 -28.49 -13.69 -15.68
N LEU A 285 -28.09 -13.84 -14.42
CA LEU A 285 -27.56 -12.73 -13.65
C LEU A 285 -26.25 -12.22 -14.25
N ALA A 286 -25.38 -13.10 -14.76
CA ALA A 286 -24.12 -12.72 -15.41
C ALA A 286 -24.33 -11.92 -16.69
N GLU A 287 -25.35 -12.31 -17.49
CA GLU A 287 -25.69 -11.62 -18.74
C GLU A 287 -26.30 -10.24 -18.47
N VAL A 288 -27.27 -10.18 -17.57
CA VAL A 288 -27.93 -8.94 -17.20
C VAL A 288 -26.94 -7.96 -16.54
N PHE A 289 -26.00 -8.45 -15.73
CA PHE A 289 -24.94 -7.64 -15.13
C PHE A 289 -24.07 -6.98 -16.21
N ALA A 290 -23.72 -7.70 -17.28
CA ALA A 290 -22.99 -7.14 -18.41
C ALA A 290 -23.83 -6.12 -19.19
N GLN A 291 -25.11 -6.42 -19.47
CA GLN A 291 -26.03 -5.52 -20.17
C GLN A 291 -26.31 -4.23 -19.39
N ASP A 292 -26.35 -4.29 -18.07
CA ASP A 292 -26.46 -3.14 -17.17
C ASP A 292 -25.13 -2.33 -17.07
N GLY A 293 -24.14 -2.57 -17.92
CA GLY A 293 -22.86 -1.87 -17.93
C GLY A 293 -22.00 -2.17 -16.71
N TRP A 294 -22.03 -3.39 -16.19
CA TRP A 294 -21.27 -3.83 -15.00
C TRP A 294 -21.65 -3.07 -13.73
N SER A 295 -22.91 -2.68 -13.61
CA SER A 295 -23.43 -1.92 -12.47
C SER A 295 -23.71 -2.83 -11.26
N LEU A 296 -22.81 -2.81 -10.28
CA LEU A 296 -23.02 -3.48 -9.01
C LEU A 296 -24.30 -3.01 -8.31
N LYS A 297 -24.64 -1.71 -8.39
CA LYS A 297 -25.88 -1.19 -7.81
C LYS A 297 -27.14 -1.83 -8.40
N ASN A 298 -27.16 -2.04 -9.70
CA ASN A 298 -28.29 -2.70 -10.36
C ASN A 298 -28.37 -4.18 -9.99
N LEU A 299 -27.22 -4.85 -9.91
CA LEU A 299 -27.15 -6.24 -9.47
C LEU A 299 -27.66 -6.40 -8.02
N HIS A 300 -27.19 -5.59 -7.09
CA HIS A 300 -27.70 -5.57 -5.71
C HIS A 300 -29.20 -5.31 -5.66
N ARG A 301 -29.70 -4.33 -6.41
CA ARG A 301 -31.13 -4.00 -6.47
C ARG A 301 -31.96 -5.19 -6.93
N ARG A 302 -31.54 -5.90 -7.97
CA ARG A 302 -32.24 -7.09 -8.49
C ARG A 302 -32.31 -8.19 -7.43
N ILE A 303 -31.22 -8.45 -6.73
CA ILE A 303 -31.18 -9.46 -5.66
C ILE A 303 -32.08 -9.05 -4.50
N LEU A 304 -31.94 -7.81 -4.00
CA LEU A 304 -32.70 -7.32 -2.83
C LEU A 304 -34.21 -7.20 -3.08
N LEU A 305 -34.64 -7.01 -4.32
CA LEU A 305 -36.04 -6.96 -4.69
C LEU A 305 -36.66 -8.33 -5.04
N SER A 306 -35.84 -9.40 -5.07
CA SER A 306 -36.31 -10.76 -5.34
C SER A 306 -37.08 -11.32 -4.15
N ASP A 307 -37.99 -12.24 -4.44
CA ASP A 307 -38.71 -12.98 -3.40
C ASP A 307 -37.77 -13.88 -2.61
N THR A 308 -36.71 -14.38 -3.23
CA THR A 308 -35.65 -15.16 -2.56
C THR A 308 -34.99 -14.38 -1.45
N TRP A 309 -34.68 -13.09 -1.63
CA TRP A 309 -34.12 -12.25 -0.58
C TRP A 309 -35.11 -11.95 0.55
N ARG A 310 -36.38 -11.81 0.22
CA ARG A 310 -37.44 -11.46 1.17
C ARG A 310 -38.04 -12.67 1.91
N GLN A 311 -37.49 -13.85 1.71
CA GLN A 311 -37.90 -15.05 2.45
C GLN A 311 -37.53 -14.93 3.94
N SER A 312 -38.36 -15.59 4.76
CA SER A 312 -38.06 -15.77 6.18
C SER A 312 -36.90 -16.74 6.38
N ALA A 313 -36.13 -16.54 7.44
CA ALA A 313 -35.11 -17.51 7.91
C ALA A 313 -35.76 -18.71 8.67
N ARG A 314 -37.08 -18.76 8.77
CA ARG A 314 -37.81 -19.79 9.49
C ARG A 314 -37.59 -21.16 8.86
N GLU A 315 -37.35 -22.16 9.70
CA GLU A 315 -37.20 -23.54 9.24
C GLU A 315 -38.56 -24.19 8.97
N ASP A 316 -38.64 -24.90 7.83
CA ASP A 316 -39.67 -25.83 7.50
C ASP A 316 -39.09 -27.23 7.42
N LEU A 317 -39.76 -28.21 8.10
CA LEU A 317 -39.21 -29.56 8.27
C LEU A 317 -39.20 -30.32 6.94
N GLU A 318 -40.18 -30.12 6.09
CA GLU A 318 -40.29 -30.80 4.78
C GLU A 318 -39.18 -30.32 3.84
N SER A 319 -39.03 -29.02 3.70
CA SER A 319 -37.98 -28.40 2.91
C SER A 319 -36.57 -28.74 3.42
N ARG A 320 -36.37 -28.74 4.75
CA ARG A 320 -35.09 -29.17 5.38
C ARG A 320 -34.75 -30.62 5.09
N THR A 321 -35.78 -31.51 5.01
CA THR A 321 -35.55 -32.91 4.69
C THR A 321 -35.18 -33.08 3.22
N ALA A 322 -35.77 -32.28 2.33
CA ALA A 322 -35.52 -32.35 0.89
C ALA A 322 -34.15 -31.68 0.52
N ASP A 323 -33.83 -30.57 1.15
CA ASP A 323 -32.59 -29.79 0.91
C ASP A 323 -32.01 -29.28 2.23
N SER A 324 -31.33 -30.17 2.95
CA SER A 324 -30.74 -29.87 4.27
C SER A 324 -29.66 -28.77 4.23
N MET A 325 -29.01 -28.60 3.08
CA MET A 325 -27.94 -27.63 2.88
C MET A 325 -28.43 -26.29 2.35
N ASN A 326 -29.75 -26.14 2.15
CA ASN A 326 -30.35 -24.93 1.58
C ASN A 326 -29.66 -24.50 0.25
N GLU A 327 -29.39 -25.49 -0.61
CA GLU A 327 -28.71 -25.23 -1.91
C GLU A 327 -29.62 -24.51 -2.89
N LEU A 328 -30.94 -24.77 -2.78
CA LEU A 328 -31.99 -24.17 -3.60
C LEU A 328 -32.57 -22.89 -2.97
N PHE A 329 -32.02 -22.42 -1.86
CA PHE A 329 -32.45 -21.20 -1.16
C PHE A 329 -33.93 -21.19 -0.81
N TRP A 330 -34.45 -22.30 -0.25
CA TRP A 330 -35.84 -22.42 0.19
C TRP A 330 -36.17 -21.56 1.42
N ARG A 331 -35.14 -21.06 2.14
CA ARG A 331 -35.25 -20.05 3.21
C ARG A 331 -34.09 -19.07 3.15
N MET A 332 -34.24 -17.92 3.79
CA MET A 332 -33.09 -17.00 3.99
C MET A 332 -32.05 -17.63 4.90
N PRO A 333 -30.78 -17.76 4.50
CA PRO A 333 -29.73 -18.23 5.39
C PRO A 333 -29.43 -17.20 6.46
N ARG A 334 -29.17 -17.65 7.69
CA ARG A 334 -28.61 -16.79 8.75
C ARG A 334 -27.12 -16.65 8.55
N VAL A 335 -26.65 -15.43 8.32
CA VAL A 335 -25.25 -15.12 8.08
C VAL A 335 -24.71 -14.31 9.23
N ARG A 336 -23.59 -14.74 9.81
CA ARG A 336 -22.92 -13.97 10.86
C ARG A 336 -22.33 -12.69 10.28
N LEU A 337 -22.47 -11.58 10.99
CA LEU A 337 -21.76 -10.34 10.66
C LEU A 337 -20.24 -10.55 10.79
N ASP A 338 -19.51 -10.06 9.79
CA ASP A 338 -18.06 -9.91 9.89
C ASP A 338 -17.70 -8.92 11.01
N LEU A 339 -16.48 -9.03 11.55
CA LEU A 339 -15.98 -8.14 12.62
C LEU A 339 -16.20 -6.66 12.30
N GLU A 340 -15.90 -6.28 11.06
CA GLU A 340 -16.04 -4.90 10.59
C GLU A 340 -17.50 -4.44 10.57
N ALA A 341 -18.39 -5.30 10.11
CA ALA A 341 -19.83 -5.02 10.08
C ALA A 341 -20.42 -4.99 11.49
N MET A 342 -20.03 -5.92 12.36
CA MET A 342 -20.43 -5.97 13.76
C MET A 342 -20.02 -4.67 14.50
N ARG A 343 -18.77 -4.24 14.35
CA ARG A 343 -18.28 -3.00 14.94
C ARG A 343 -19.05 -1.77 14.44
N ASP A 344 -19.25 -1.68 13.13
CA ASP A 344 -19.97 -0.55 12.51
C ASP A 344 -21.45 -0.55 12.91
N SER A 345 -22.07 -1.72 13.07
CA SER A 345 -23.45 -1.86 13.57
C SER A 345 -23.57 -1.39 15.03
N MET A 346 -22.64 -1.75 15.90
CA MET A 346 -22.60 -1.28 17.29
C MET A 346 -22.48 0.25 17.37
N LEU A 347 -21.60 0.85 16.55
CA LEU A 347 -21.47 2.31 16.45
C LEU A 347 -22.74 2.98 15.89
N ALA A 348 -23.40 2.34 14.92
CA ALA A 348 -24.65 2.87 14.35
C ALA A 348 -25.80 2.82 15.35
N VAL A 349 -25.94 1.71 16.09
CA VAL A 349 -26.98 1.53 17.10
C VAL A 349 -26.78 2.50 18.27
N SER A 350 -25.54 2.71 18.71
CA SER A 350 -25.22 3.70 19.76
C SER A 350 -25.32 5.17 19.29
N GLY A 351 -25.51 5.39 17.98
CA GLY A 351 -25.64 6.74 17.40
C GLY A 351 -24.33 7.45 17.15
N GLU A 352 -23.20 6.76 17.24
CA GLU A 352 -21.86 7.37 17.17
C GLU A 352 -21.18 7.20 15.81
N LEU A 353 -21.73 6.39 14.90
CA LEU A 353 -21.09 6.08 13.62
C LEU A 353 -20.87 7.32 12.74
N ASP A 354 -19.61 7.69 12.54
CA ASP A 354 -19.20 8.68 11.55
C ASP A 354 -19.16 8.06 10.13
N ARG A 355 -20.01 8.56 9.25
CA ARG A 355 -20.15 8.13 7.86
C ARG A 355 -19.28 8.87 6.88
N THR A 356 -18.37 9.73 7.35
CA THR A 356 -17.45 10.48 6.48
C THR A 356 -16.63 9.52 5.60
N MET A 357 -16.66 9.79 4.30
CA MET A 357 -15.95 8.96 3.31
C MET A 357 -14.53 9.45 3.10
N GLY A 358 -13.61 8.50 2.86
CA GLY A 358 -12.22 8.79 2.55
C GLY A 358 -11.40 9.24 3.77
N GLY A 359 -10.27 9.89 3.54
CA GLY A 359 -9.36 10.36 4.58
C GLY A 359 -8.32 9.32 5.02
N ARG A 360 -7.54 9.67 6.03
CA ARG A 360 -6.47 8.80 6.54
C ARG A 360 -7.03 7.58 7.25
N PRO A 361 -6.34 6.42 7.17
CA PRO A 361 -6.71 5.24 7.94
C PRO A 361 -6.51 5.49 9.44
N PHE A 362 -7.22 4.71 10.25
CA PHE A 362 -7.15 4.75 11.71
C PHE A 362 -6.91 3.34 12.26
N GLU A 363 -6.36 3.24 13.47
CA GLU A 363 -6.21 1.97 14.17
C GLU A 363 -7.57 1.42 14.59
N PHE A 364 -7.85 0.16 14.26
CA PHE A 364 -9.17 -0.46 14.39
C PHE A 364 -9.78 -0.38 15.80
N LEU A 365 -8.96 -0.55 16.84
CA LEU A 365 -9.32 -0.40 18.25
C LEU A 365 -8.49 0.70 18.92
N ALA A 366 -8.39 1.88 18.29
CA ALA A 366 -7.73 3.03 18.87
C ALA A 366 -8.40 3.45 20.20
N THR A 367 -7.59 3.92 21.12
CA THR A 367 -8.06 4.59 22.34
C THR A 367 -7.57 6.05 22.31
N PRO A 368 -8.46 7.04 22.27
CA PRO A 368 -9.93 6.94 22.19
C PRO A 368 -10.44 6.32 20.87
N VAL A 369 -11.62 5.73 20.93
CA VAL A 369 -12.26 5.09 19.77
C VAL A 369 -12.49 6.09 18.65
N VAL A 370 -12.05 5.74 17.43
CA VAL A 370 -12.37 6.50 16.22
C VAL A 370 -13.68 5.95 15.65
N PRO A 371 -14.80 6.70 15.65
CA PRO A 371 -16.13 6.17 15.35
C PRO A 371 -16.40 6.03 13.83
N ARG A 372 -15.38 6.04 13.00
CA ARG A 372 -15.50 5.91 11.54
C ARG A 372 -15.76 4.46 11.13
N ARG A 373 -16.32 4.30 9.92
CA ARG A 373 -16.55 2.98 9.34
C ARG A 373 -15.26 2.16 9.27
N SER A 374 -15.36 0.88 9.61
CA SER A 374 -14.24 -0.07 9.68
C SER A 374 -13.53 -0.29 8.34
N ILE A 375 -14.19 -0.02 7.21
CA ILE A 375 -13.57 -0.05 5.87
C ILE A 375 -12.37 0.92 5.74
N TYR A 376 -12.28 1.94 6.59
CA TYR A 376 -11.18 2.90 6.63
C TYR A 376 -10.13 2.56 7.71
N ALA A 377 -10.24 1.40 8.36
CA ALA A 377 -9.25 0.97 9.32
C ALA A 377 -7.92 0.60 8.64
N PHE A 378 -6.82 0.87 9.34
CA PHE A 378 -5.48 0.51 8.88
C PHE A 378 -5.28 -1.01 8.95
N ILE A 379 -4.85 -1.60 7.85
CA ILE A 379 -4.47 -3.01 7.79
C ILE A 379 -2.97 -3.10 7.49
N ASN A 380 -2.22 -3.63 8.45
CA ASN A 380 -0.81 -3.92 8.26
C ASN A 380 -0.65 -5.37 7.79
N ARG A 381 -0.02 -5.53 6.62
CA ARG A 381 0.23 -6.86 6.04
C ARG A 381 1.26 -7.68 6.82
N ASP A 382 2.19 -7.00 7.50
CA ASP A 382 3.27 -7.64 8.26
C ASP A 382 2.83 -8.01 9.68
N ILE A 383 1.83 -7.30 10.22
CA ILE A 383 1.33 -7.49 11.59
C ILE A 383 -0.19 -7.60 11.55
N ILE A 384 -0.70 -8.82 11.60
CA ILE A 384 -2.14 -9.06 11.67
C ILE A 384 -2.59 -8.92 13.12
N SER A 385 -3.61 -8.11 13.37
CA SER A 385 -4.19 -7.95 14.70
C SER A 385 -4.72 -9.27 15.25
N PRO A 386 -4.41 -9.63 16.51
CA PRO A 386 -4.99 -10.83 17.16
C PRO A 386 -6.52 -10.85 17.15
N LEU A 387 -7.16 -9.68 17.31
CA LEU A 387 -8.61 -9.56 17.22
C LEU A 387 -9.12 -9.93 15.82
N SER A 388 -8.47 -9.41 14.78
CA SER A 388 -8.83 -9.74 13.39
C SER A 388 -8.74 -11.24 13.13
N SER A 389 -7.69 -11.91 13.66
CA SER A 389 -7.53 -13.35 13.55
C SER A 389 -8.59 -14.11 14.35
N THR A 390 -8.97 -13.63 15.54
CA THR A 390 -10.01 -14.24 16.38
C THR A 390 -11.39 -14.19 15.72
N PHE A 391 -11.65 -13.16 14.93
CA PHE A 391 -12.94 -12.97 14.23
C PHE A 391 -12.86 -13.29 12.73
N ASP A 392 -11.95 -14.16 12.34
CA ASP A 392 -11.89 -14.73 10.97
C ASP A 392 -11.68 -13.69 9.87
N ALA A 393 -11.02 -12.56 10.16
CA ALA A 393 -10.70 -11.57 9.13
C ALA A 393 -9.81 -12.16 8.03
N ALA A 394 -9.98 -11.69 6.80
CA ALA A 394 -9.18 -12.16 5.69
C ALA A 394 -7.70 -11.88 5.90
N ASN A 395 -6.85 -12.86 5.58
CA ASN A 395 -5.39 -12.67 5.60
C ASN A 395 -4.98 -11.70 4.46
N PRO A 396 -4.39 -10.54 4.76
CA PRO A 396 -4.04 -9.56 3.74
C PRO A 396 -2.91 -10.01 2.79
N ASN A 397 -2.22 -11.12 3.13
CA ASN A 397 -1.15 -11.70 2.32
C ASN A 397 -1.61 -12.84 1.41
N ALA A 398 -2.87 -13.26 1.49
CA ALA A 398 -3.42 -14.36 0.70
C ALA A 398 -4.73 -13.96 0.03
N CYS A 399 -4.96 -14.50 -1.17
CA CYS A 399 -6.27 -14.41 -1.79
C CYS A 399 -7.27 -15.24 -0.99
N THR A 400 -8.35 -14.59 -0.51
CA THR A 400 -9.37 -15.21 0.34
C THR A 400 -10.73 -15.09 -0.35
N ALA A 401 -11.16 -16.13 -0.99
CA ALA A 401 -12.44 -16.17 -1.67
C ALA A 401 -13.65 -16.28 -0.71
N LYS A 402 -13.45 -16.97 0.43
CA LYS A 402 -14.39 -17.07 1.53
C LYS A 402 -13.62 -16.97 2.85
N ARG A 403 -14.08 -16.11 3.77
CA ARG A 403 -13.55 -16.10 5.15
C ARG A 403 -13.97 -17.39 5.86
N PRO A 404 -13.13 -17.95 6.74
CA PRO A 404 -13.59 -18.98 7.66
C PRO A 404 -14.69 -18.41 8.56
N GLU A 405 -15.49 -19.27 9.13
CA GLU A 405 -16.54 -18.93 10.11
C GLU A 405 -16.36 -19.84 11.31
N THR A 406 -15.51 -19.42 12.24
CA THR A 406 -15.22 -20.19 13.47
C THR A 406 -16.00 -19.63 14.64
N THR A 407 -16.34 -20.51 15.58
CA THR A 407 -16.89 -20.11 16.87
C THR A 407 -15.89 -20.49 17.95
N VAL A 408 -15.26 -19.48 18.57
CA VAL A 408 -14.26 -19.67 19.59
C VAL A 408 -14.62 -18.89 20.86
N PRO A 409 -14.26 -19.40 22.07
CA PRO A 409 -14.59 -18.75 23.33
C PRO A 409 -14.11 -17.31 23.45
N GLN A 410 -13.03 -16.96 22.77
CA GLN A 410 -12.46 -15.62 22.77
C GLN A 410 -13.41 -14.57 22.16
N GLN A 411 -14.27 -14.97 21.21
CA GLN A 411 -15.29 -14.08 20.64
C GLN A 411 -16.34 -13.73 21.70
N THR A 412 -16.78 -14.69 22.48
CA THR A 412 -17.72 -14.49 23.59
C THR A 412 -17.10 -13.65 24.71
N LEU A 413 -15.85 -13.93 25.06
CA LEU A 413 -15.11 -13.14 26.06
C LEU A 413 -14.93 -11.70 25.61
N PHE A 414 -14.70 -11.45 24.34
CA PHE A 414 -14.66 -10.12 23.79
C PHE A 414 -16.02 -9.42 23.90
N ALA A 415 -17.11 -10.11 23.60
CA ALA A 415 -18.45 -9.55 23.71
C ALA A 415 -18.82 -9.16 25.16
N LEU A 416 -18.37 -9.93 26.14
CA LEU A 416 -18.68 -9.71 27.55
C LEU A 416 -17.75 -8.69 28.23
N ASN A 417 -16.48 -8.60 27.83
CA ASN A 417 -15.46 -7.88 28.61
C ASN A 417 -14.83 -6.69 27.88
N SER A 418 -15.15 -6.47 26.59
CA SER A 418 -14.51 -5.41 25.83
C SER A 418 -15.02 -4.02 26.25
N ASP A 419 -14.10 -3.14 26.61
CA ASP A 419 -14.39 -1.73 26.89
C ASP A 419 -15.11 -1.08 25.70
N PHE A 420 -14.75 -1.46 24.46
CA PHE A 420 -15.41 -0.99 23.25
C PHE A 420 -16.92 -1.24 23.30
N ILE A 421 -17.34 -2.46 23.67
CA ILE A 421 -18.77 -2.83 23.69
C ILE A 421 -19.48 -2.18 24.89
N GLN A 422 -18.81 -2.10 26.03
CA GLN A 422 -19.36 -1.44 27.23
C GLN A 422 -19.59 0.06 27.00
N ASP A 423 -18.65 0.74 26.34
CA ASP A 423 -18.82 2.15 25.96
C ASP A 423 -20.02 2.34 24.99
N ARG A 424 -20.16 1.41 24.01
CA ARG A 424 -21.31 1.47 23.09
C ARG A 424 -22.62 1.18 23.79
N ALA A 425 -22.62 0.26 24.75
CA ALA A 425 -23.79 0.01 25.58
C ALA A 425 -24.19 1.25 26.40
N THR A 426 -23.21 1.94 26.97
CA THR A 426 -23.44 3.21 27.70
C THR A 426 -24.04 4.27 26.78
N ALA A 427 -23.46 4.48 25.61
CA ALA A 427 -23.96 5.46 24.63
C ALA A 427 -25.37 5.07 24.11
N PHE A 428 -25.60 3.79 23.87
CA PHE A 428 -26.91 3.28 23.41
C PHE A 428 -28.00 3.46 24.48
N ALA A 429 -27.71 3.19 25.76
CA ALA A 429 -28.63 3.43 26.86
C ALA A 429 -28.96 4.94 27.03
N ALA A 430 -27.96 5.80 26.90
CA ALA A 430 -28.18 7.26 26.93
C ALA A 430 -29.05 7.73 25.77
N LEU A 431 -28.81 7.21 24.57
CA LEU A 431 -29.61 7.48 23.37
C LEU A 431 -31.05 6.99 23.53
N ALA A 432 -31.26 5.81 24.14
CA ALA A 432 -32.58 5.29 24.43
C ALA A 432 -33.37 6.16 25.43
N LYS A 433 -32.70 6.65 26.48
CA LYS A 433 -33.30 7.60 27.44
C LYS A 433 -33.75 8.90 26.79
N THR A 434 -33.00 9.38 25.81
CA THR A 434 -33.31 10.61 25.06
C THR A 434 -34.50 10.41 24.10
N ASN A 435 -34.57 9.28 23.41
CA ASN A 435 -35.59 9.02 22.37
C ASN A 435 -36.92 8.46 22.94
N ALA A 436 -36.91 7.86 24.10
CA ALA A 436 -38.09 7.36 24.81
C ALA A 436 -38.02 7.70 26.32
N PRO A 437 -38.16 8.98 26.69
CA PRO A 437 -37.95 9.44 28.06
C PRO A 437 -39.08 9.00 29.00
N ASP A 438 -40.32 8.95 28.50
CA ASP A 438 -41.54 8.97 29.36
C ASP A 438 -41.99 7.57 29.81
N SER A 439 -41.58 6.51 29.14
CA SER A 439 -42.03 5.14 29.41
C SER A 439 -40.95 4.12 29.31
N SER A 440 -40.74 3.31 30.36
CA SER A 440 -39.83 2.15 30.31
C SER A 440 -40.19 1.15 29.23
N GLU A 441 -41.50 0.92 29.04
CA GLU A 441 -41.96 0.02 27.98
C GLU A 441 -41.61 0.53 26.58
N GLN A 442 -41.92 1.79 26.29
CA GLN A 442 -41.54 2.42 25.02
C GLN A 442 -40.05 2.43 24.79
N ARG A 443 -39.26 2.61 25.86
CA ARG A 443 -37.80 2.56 25.79
C ARG A 443 -37.27 1.17 25.42
N VAL A 444 -37.82 0.11 26.02
CA VAL A 444 -37.48 -1.28 25.67
C VAL A 444 -37.84 -1.56 24.21
N VAL A 445 -39.06 -1.21 23.80
CA VAL A 445 -39.49 -1.39 22.38
C VAL A 445 -38.56 -0.65 21.43
N TRP A 446 -38.19 0.60 21.74
CA TRP A 446 -37.27 1.39 20.95
C TRP A 446 -35.87 0.75 20.86
N MET A 447 -35.35 0.21 21.97
CA MET A 447 -34.04 -0.46 22.00
C MET A 447 -34.07 -1.75 21.15
N TYR A 448 -35.10 -2.58 21.25
CA TYR A 448 -35.25 -3.78 20.43
C TYR A 448 -35.34 -3.43 18.94
N ARG A 449 -36.19 -2.47 18.57
CA ARG A 449 -36.30 -2.02 17.17
C ARG A 449 -34.96 -1.50 16.63
N ARG A 450 -34.22 -0.78 17.46
CA ARG A 450 -32.96 -0.17 17.07
C ARG A 450 -31.84 -1.18 16.92
N ALA A 451 -31.75 -2.17 17.82
CA ALA A 451 -30.69 -3.18 17.82
C ALA A 451 -31.05 -4.41 16.97
N LEU A 452 -32.30 -4.87 17.05
CA LEU A 452 -32.73 -6.17 16.50
C LEU A 452 -33.77 -6.03 15.38
N THR A 453 -34.17 -4.82 15.01
CA THR A 453 -35.11 -4.50 13.93
C THR A 453 -36.55 -5.10 14.11
N ARG A 454 -36.87 -5.55 15.33
CA ARG A 454 -38.19 -6.10 15.70
C ARG A 454 -38.68 -5.58 17.02
N ASP A 455 -39.96 -5.80 17.30
CA ASP A 455 -40.49 -5.56 18.64
C ASP A 455 -40.15 -6.74 19.57
N PRO A 456 -39.99 -6.47 20.91
CA PRO A 456 -39.87 -7.55 21.87
C PRO A 456 -41.15 -8.38 21.94
N GLY A 457 -40.99 -9.68 22.10
CA GLY A 457 -42.13 -10.56 22.45
C GLY A 457 -42.75 -10.21 23.81
N ALA A 458 -43.97 -10.64 24.08
CA ALA A 458 -44.65 -10.33 25.35
C ALA A 458 -43.85 -10.79 26.59
N ASP A 459 -43.25 -11.97 26.52
CA ASP A 459 -42.41 -12.51 27.63
C ASP A 459 -41.10 -11.78 27.75
N GLU A 460 -40.47 -11.42 26.61
CA GLU A 460 -39.24 -10.61 26.60
C GLU A 460 -39.47 -9.24 27.26
N LEU A 461 -40.52 -8.56 26.83
CA LEU A 461 -40.91 -7.25 27.40
C LEU A 461 -41.15 -7.35 28.89
N HIS A 462 -41.96 -8.35 29.34
CA HIS A 462 -42.24 -8.57 30.78
C HIS A 462 -40.94 -8.80 31.58
N ASN A 463 -40.08 -9.67 31.11
CA ASN A 463 -38.82 -10.02 31.80
C ASN A 463 -37.84 -8.85 31.86
N VAL A 464 -37.72 -8.09 30.76
CA VAL A 464 -36.85 -6.90 30.70
C VAL A 464 -37.38 -5.81 31.63
N LEU A 465 -38.68 -5.53 31.66
CA LEU A 465 -39.27 -4.53 32.55
C LEU A 465 -39.08 -4.94 34.03
N LYS A 466 -39.26 -6.21 34.37
CA LYS A 466 -39.00 -6.76 35.69
C LYS A 466 -37.52 -6.55 36.09
N PHE A 467 -36.59 -6.82 35.18
CA PHE A 467 -35.16 -6.61 35.41
C PHE A 467 -34.84 -5.14 35.67
N VAL A 468 -35.25 -4.23 34.78
CA VAL A 468 -34.97 -2.81 34.88
C VAL A 468 -35.54 -2.21 36.18
N HIS A 469 -36.77 -2.59 36.59
CA HIS A 469 -37.39 -2.09 37.79
C HIS A 469 -36.86 -2.72 39.11
N SER A 470 -36.35 -3.96 39.06
CA SER A 470 -35.78 -4.63 40.26
C SER A 470 -34.46 -4.04 40.70
N THR A 471 -33.67 -3.50 39.79
CA THR A 471 -32.35 -2.90 40.03
C THR A 471 -32.45 -1.45 40.55
N ASP A 472 -33.57 -0.74 40.31
CA ASP A 472 -33.81 0.61 40.87
C ASP A 472 -33.84 0.64 42.39
N THR A 473 -34.08 -0.49 43.09
CA THR A 473 -34.14 -0.60 44.53
C THR A 473 -32.81 -0.86 45.24
N ASN A 474 -31.74 -1.26 44.51
CA ASN A 474 -30.43 -1.60 45.07
C ASN A 474 -29.29 -0.76 44.43
N ALA A 475 -29.50 0.52 44.22
CA ALA A 475 -28.73 1.44 43.40
C ALA A 475 -27.25 1.68 43.76
N ALA A 476 -26.65 0.91 44.66
CA ALA A 476 -25.28 1.20 45.13
C ALA A 476 -24.18 0.25 44.60
N SER A 477 -24.48 -0.85 43.89
CA SER A 477 -23.43 -1.85 43.58
C SER A 477 -23.38 -2.44 42.19
N GLU A 478 -24.37 -2.25 41.30
CA GLU A 478 -24.41 -3.06 40.03
C GLU A 478 -24.48 -2.25 38.71
N GLY A 479 -24.32 -0.93 38.70
CA GLY A 479 -24.33 -0.15 37.44
C GLY A 479 -25.76 0.16 36.93
N ASP A 480 -25.86 0.93 35.84
CA ASP A 480 -27.12 1.34 35.22
C ASP A 480 -27.82 0.15 34.53
N PRO A 481 -29.03 -0.28 34.94
CA PRO A 481 -29.74 -1.40 34.35
C PRO A 481 -30.04 -1.23 32.84
N TRP A 482 -30.18 -0.01 32.37
CA TRP A 482 -30.36 0.29 30.95
C TRP A 482 -29.08 0.07 30.16
N GLN A 483 -27.90 0.32 30.74
CA GLN A 483 -26.61 -0.03 30.15
C GLN A 483 -26.43 -1.54 30.10
N GLN A 484 -26.82 -2.26 31.14
CA GLN A 484 -26.75 -3.73 31.16
C GLN A 484 -27.67 -4.33 30.09
N LEU A 485 -28.91 -3.83 29.95
CA LEU A 485 -29.81 -4.23 28.87
C LEU A 485 -29.19 -3.96 27.49
N ALA A 486 -28.65 -2.76 27.30
CA ALA A 486 -27.96 -2.40 26.05
C ALA A 486 -26.81 -3.36 25.74
N HIS A 487 -26.00 -3.70 26.75
CA HIS A 487 -24.91 -4.65 26.61
C HIS A 487 -25.41 -6.04 26.22
N VAL A 488 -26.45 -6.55 26.87
CA VAL A 488 -27.05 -7.86 26.53
C VAL A 488 -27.55 -7.87 25.10
N LEU A 489 -28.23 -6.81 24.63
CA LEU A 489 -28.70 -6.71 23.25
C LEU A 489 -27.52 -6.71 22.25
N LEU A 490 -26.48 -5.92 22.48
CA LEU A 490 -25.31 -5.84 21.60
C LEU A 490 -24.46 -7.14 21.61
N ALA A 491 -24.44 -7.88 22.72
CA ALA A 491 -23.72 -9.15 22.86
C ALA A 491 -24.55 -10.37 22.46
N SER A 492 -25.81 -10.18 22.08
CA SER A 492 -26.71 -11.29 21.73
C SER A 492 -26.36 -11.94 20.40
N ASN A 493 -26.66 -13.22 20.27
CA ASN A 493 -26.51 -13.90 18.99
C ASN A 493 -27.43 -13.30 17.91
N GLU A 494 -28.59 -12.80 18.28
CA GLU A 494 -29.54 -12.17 17.34
C GLU A 494 -28.98 -10.88 16.73
N PHE A 495 -28.17 -10.12 17.50
CA PHE A 495 -27.46 -8.96 16.96
C PHE A 495 -26.36 -9.35 15.96
N VAL A 496 -25.67 -10.46 16.20
CA VAL A 496 -24.56 -10.93 15.36
C VAL A 496 -25.04 -11.71 14.13
N PHE A 497 -26.20 -12.33 14.20
CA PHE A 497 -26.85 -13.08 13.12
C PHE A 497 -28.20 -12.42 12.79
N PRO A 498 -28.21 -11.31 12.06
CA PRO A 498 -29.45 -10.64 11.69
C PRO A 498 -30.32 -11.55 10.80
N ASP A 499 -31.64 -11.58 11.10
CA ASP A 499 -32.64 -12.27 10.29
C ASP A 499 -33.07 -11.45 9.06
#